data_0121249f018ff478a0856668e6b6f70d
#
_entry.id   0121249f018ff478a0856668e6b6f70d
#
_cell.length_a   1.000
_cell.length_b   1.000
_cell.length_c   1.000
_cell.angle_alpha   90.00
_cell.angle_beta   90.00
_cell.angle_gamma   90.00
#
_symmetry.space_group_name_H-M   'P 1'
#
loop_
_entity.id
_entity.type
_entity.pdbx_description
1 polymer ?
#
loop_
_entity_poly.entity_id
_entity_poly.type
_entity_poly.pdbx_seq_one_letter_code
_entity_poly.pdbx_strand_id
1 'polypeptide(L)'
;MKLTMRVLGLFSWIFLLLSGCSELGQIGFPGDYGNWGGSDLVGEVRDVDTRARQIELSTDAGRKFLVRYDNDTRVSYRQRDYAVANLEPGDYVTMRAQQDRDGRYFTDLITVKESVQERGGYGGNSSGSGSVERLEKLEGRVEFVDSRHGTLEIRDRNNRLVIVSLAYNASRAISDRLNRLREGDYVRMEGRFLNRDRFELENFV
;
A
#
# COMPACT_ATOMS: atom_id res chain seq x y z
N MET A 1 -53.49 68.80 23.92
CA MET A 1 -54.67 68.67 23.03
C MET A 1 -54.20 67.91 21.78
N LYS A 2 -54.84 66.70 21.56
CA LYS A 2 -54.86 65.91 20.34
C LYS A 2 -53.51 65.20 20.00
N LEU A 3 -53.27 63.92 20.22
CA LEU A 3 -53.92 62.69 19.71
C LEU A 3 -53.73 62.50 18.21
N THR A 4 -52.98 61.47 17.81
CA THR A 4 -53.24 60.45 16.77
C THR A 4 -51.91 59.78 16.45
N MET A 5 -51.62 58.52 16.77
CA MET A 5 -52.18 57.24 16.37
C MET A 5 -51.92 56.83 14.91
N ARG A 6 -51.35 55.63 14.79
CA ARG A 6 -51.32 54.68 13.65
C ARG A 6 -50.04 54.74 12.80
N VAL A 7 -49.44 53.63 12.27
CA VAL A 7 -49.90 52.24 12.03
C VAL A 7 -48.67 51.40 11.78
N LEU A 8 -48.57 50.28 12.42
CA LEU A 8 -48.31 48.95 11.94
C LEU A 8 -47.71 48.76 10.53
N GLY A 9 -46.57 48.21 10.44
CA GLY A 9 -45.95 47.66 9.22
C GLY A 9 -45.00 46.52 9.54
N LEU A 10 -45.58 45.34 9.79
CA LEU A 10 -44.88 44.06 9.81
C LEU A 10 -44.36 43.75 8.40
N PHE A 11 -43.08 43.79 8.21
CA PHE A 11 -42.46 43.07 7.10
C PHE A 11 -41.57 41.96 7.64
N SER A 12 -42.18 40.80 7.70
CA SER A 12 -41.55 39.53 7.90
C SER A 12 -40.75 39.19 6.64
N TRP A 13 -39.45 39.35 6.68
CA TRP A 13 -38.57 38.75 5.70
C TRP A 13 -38.10 37.39 6.19
N ILE A 14 -38.80 36.39 5.67
CA ILE A 14 -38.37 35.00 5.77
C ILE A 14 -37.16 34.83 4.83
N PHE A 15 -35.99 34.84 5.41
CA PHE A 15 -34.81 34.34 4.73
C PHE A 15 -34.80 32.81 4.81
N LEU A 16 -35.26 32.16 3.74
CA LEU A 16 -35.08 30.75 3.51
C LEU A 16 -33.58 30.51 3.19
N LEU A 17 -32.80 30.19 4.21
CA LEU A 17 -31.46 29.62 4.03
C LEU A 17 -31.63 28.18 3.54
N LEU A 18 -31.52 27.99 2.25
CA LEU A 18 -31.28 26.69 1.65
C LEU A 18 -29.83 26.27 2.01
N SER A 19 -29.68 25.63 3.17
CA SER A 19 -28.48 24.88 3.49
C SER A 19 -28.48 23.63 2.64
N GLY A 20 -27.83 23.71 1.49
CA GLY A 20 -27.47 22.53 0.72
C GLY A 20 -26.37 21.79 1.45
N CYS A 21 -26.72 20.87 2.32
CA CYS A 21 -25.81 19.81 2.76
C CYS A 21 -25.57 18.86 1.58
N SER A 22 -24.45 19.01 0.91
CA SER A 22 -23.88 17.94 0.10
C SER A 22 -23.28 16.91 1.05
N GLU A 23 -24.15 16.05 1.53
CA GLU A 23 -23.77 14.84 2.27
C GLU A 23 -23.22 13.84 1.24
N LEU A 24 -21.95 14.03 0.89
CA LEU A 24 -21.18 12.98 0.23
C LEU A 24 -20.92 11.90 1.28
N GLY A 25 -21.63 10.78 1.12
CA GLY A 25 -21.63 9.65 2.02
C GLY A 25 -20.22 9.21 2.37
N GLN A 26 -19.87 9.38 3.63
CA GLN A 26 -18.81 8.61 4.27
C GLN A 26 -19.25 7.15 4.28
N ILE A 27 -18.68 6.35 3.40
CA ILE A 27 -18.74 4.90 3.53
C ILE A 27 -17.86 4.58 4.73
N GLY A 28 -18.49 4.48 5.91
CA GLY A 28 -17.84 4.09 7.15
C GLY A 28 -17.39 2.63 7.06
N PHE A 29 -16.11 2.41 7.09
CA PHE A 29 -15.55 1.09 7.38
C PHE A 29 -15.63 0.87 8.90
N PRO A 30 -16.02 -0.34 9.38
CA PRO A 30 -16.08 -0.64 10.81
C PRO A 30 -14.66 -0.83 11.36
N GLY A 31 -14.13 0.22 11.96
CA GLY A 31 -12.88 0.21 12.70
C GLY A 31 -12.76 1.58 13.34
N ASP A 32 -13.03 1.65 14.63
CA ASP A 32 -12.92 2.85 15.45
C ASP A 32 -11.44 3.22 15.59
N TYR A 33 -10.89 3.83 14.56
CA TYR A 33 -9.57 4.47 14.60
C TYR A 33 -9.81 5.97 14.71
N GLY A 34 -9.50 6.51 15.88
CA GLY A 34 -9.70 7.90 16.27
C GLY A 34 -9.35 8.89 15.16
N ASN A 35 -10.03 10.03 15.22
CA ASN A 35 -9.96 11.17 14.31
C ASN A 35 -8.51 11.62 14.01
N TRP A 36 -7.85 10.92 13.09
CA TRP A 36 -6.51 11.24 12.63
C TRP A 36 -6.65 12.17 11.41
N GLY A 37 -6.23 13.41 11.56
CA GLY A 37 -6.16 14.39 10.47
C GLY A 37 -5.08 14.01 9.44
N GLY A 38 -5.26 12.86 8.78
CA GLY A 38 -4.38 12.38 7.72
C GLY A 38 -4.95 12.74 6.34
N SER A 39 -4.08 13.03 5.39
CA SER A 39 -4.45 13.14 3.98
C SER A 39 -4.05 11.86 3.27
N ASP A 40 -4.96 11.32 2.45
CA ASP A 40 -4.62 10.21 1.59
C ASP A 40 -3.58 10.63 0.55
N LEU A 41 -2.47 9.91 0.52
CA LEU A 41 -1.50 10.00 -0.58
C LEU A 41 -1.85 8.95 -1.62
N VAL A 42 -2.03 9.39 -2.86
CA VAL A 42 -2.36 8.53 -3.99
C VAL A 42 -1.26 8.61 -5.03
N GLY A 43 -0.83 7.47 -5.54
CA GLY A 43 0.21 7.43 -6.55
C GLY A 43 0.78 6.03 -6.77
N GLU A 44 1.88 6.00 -7.52
CA GLU A 44 2.59 4.78 -7.89
C GLU A 44 3.76 4.53 -6.94
N VAL A 45 3.88 3.30 -6.45
CA VAL A 45 5.05 2.83 -5.69
C VAL A 45 6.27 2.82 -6.61
N ARG A 46 7.35 3.47 -6.19
CA ARG A 46 8.62 3.48 -6.92
C ARG A 46 9.62 2.49 -6.34
N ASP A 47 9.71 2.44 -5.04
CA ASP A 47 10.55 1.47 -4.33
C ASP A 47 10.06 1.26 -2.90
N VAL A 48 10.44 0.14 -2.31
CA VAL A 48 10.23 -0.17 -0.89
C VAL A 48 11.57 -0.59 -0.29
N ASP A 49 12.11 0.25 0.56
CA ASP A 49 13.28 -0.07 1.39
C ASP A 49 12.81 -0.72 2.69
N THR A 50 12.94 -2.04 2.77
CA THR A 50 12.51 -2.81 3.94
C THR A 50 13.43 -2.63 5.15
N ARG A 51 14.70 -2.23 4.95
CA ARG A 51 15.65 -1.96 6.03
C ARG A 51 15.41 -0.60 6.65
N ALA A 52 15.24 0.43 5.81
CA ALA A 52 14.90 1.77 6.26
C ALA A 52 13.43 1.90 6.66
N ARG A 53 12.58 0.92 6.32
CA ARG A 53 11.12 0.93 6.47
C ARG A 53 10.51 2.16 5.82
N GLN A 54 10.82 2.36 4.56
CA GLN A 54 10.37 3.50 3.76
C GLN A 54 9.83 3.03 2.41
N ILE A 55 8.83 3.74 1.94
CA ILE A 55 8.23 3.56 0.61
C ILE A 55 8.42 4.86 -0.15
N GLU A 56 9.01 4.79 -1.33
CA GLU A 56 9.00 5.92 -2.27
C GLU A 56 7.72 5.86 -3.10
N LEU A 57 6.88 6.90 -2.97
CA LEU A 57 5.64 7.07 -3.72
C LEU A 57 5.80 8.24 -4.69
N SER A 58 5.35 8.06 -5.94
CA SER A 58 5.25 9.13 -6.93
C SER A 58 3.78 9.41 -7.22
N THR A 59 3.31 10.62 -6.93
CA THR A 59 1.92 11.01 -7.25
C THR A 59 1.76 11.33 -8.73
N ASP A 60 0.50 11.40 -9.21
CA ASP A 60 0.17 11.78 -10.60
C ASP A 60 0.69 13.18 -10.96
N ALA A 61 0.84 14.06 -9.99
CA ALA A 61 1.45 15.39 -10.16
C ALA A 61 3.00 15.33 -10.23
N GLY A 62 3.60 14.15 -10.25
CA GLY A 62 5.05 13.95 -10.30
C GLY A 62 5.79 14.27 -9.00
N ARG A 63 5.07 14.52 -7.90
CA ARG A 63 5.70 14.73 -6.59
C ARG A 63 6.10 13.41 -5.98
N LYS A 64 7.29 13.37 -5.37
CA LYS A 64 7.81 12.21 -4.67
C LYS A 64 7.64 12.38 -3.18
N PHE A 65 7.21 11.31 -2.52
CA PHE A 65 7.07 11.21 -1.08
C PHE A 65 7.85 10.02 -0.56
N LEU A 66 8.55 10.20 0.55
CA LEU A 66 9.09 9.11 1.35
C LEU A 66 8.15 8.89 2.53
N VAL A 67 7.49 7.75 2.54
CA VAL A 67 6.48 7.39 3.56
C VAL A 67 7.05 6.28 4.42
N ARG A 68 7.12 6.51 5.72
CA ARG A 68 7.57 5.49 6.69
C ARG A 68 6.44 4.54 7.01
N TYR A 69 6.81 3.33 7.39
CA TYR A 69 5.89 2.31 7.86
C TYR A 69 6.52 1.50 9.02
N ASP A 70 5.72 0.69 9.68
CA ASP A 70 6.16 -0.23 10.74
C ASP A 70 5.67 -1.67 10.50
N ASN A 71 5.84 -2.53 11.49
CA ASN A 71 5.43 -3.93 11.40
C ASN A 71 3.90 -4.12 11.46
N ASP A 72 3.17 -3.11 11.95
CA ASP A 72 1.71 -3.13 12.06
C ASP A 72 1.03 -2.55 10.81
N THR A 73 1.83 -1.95 9.92
CA THR A 73 1.34 -1.41 8.64
C THR A 73 0.83 -2.53 7.75
N ARG A 74 -0.41 -2.36 7.30
CA ARG A 74 -1.10 -3.34 6.45
C ARG A 74 -1.19 -2.87 5.02
N VAL A 75 -1.00 -3.80 4.09
CA VAL A 75 -1.30 -3.63 2.68
C VAL A 75 -2.56 -4.42 2.38
N SER A 76 -3.60 -3.75 1.90
CA SER A 76 -4.86 -4.40 1.51
C SER A 76 -4.99 -4.42 -0.01
N TYR A 77 -5.25 -5.60 -0.56
CA TYR A 77 -5.54 -5.81 -1.97
C TYR A 77 -6.60 -6.89 -2.14
N ARG A 78 -7.70 -6.59 -2.86
CA ARG A 78 -8.82 -7.52 -3.08
C ARG A 78 -9.31 -8.20 -1.79
N GLN A 79 -9.47 -7.43 -0.71
CA GLN A 79 -9.95 -7.91 0.60
C GLN A 79 -9.00 -8.92 1.29
N ARG A 80 -7.74 -8.93 0.94
CA ARG A 80 -6.69 -9.70 1.61
C ARG A 80 -5.63 -8.76 2.13
N ASP A 81 -5.06 -9.13 3.26
CA ASP A 81 -3.94 -8.39 3.85
C ASP A 81 -2.61 -9.02 3.42
N TYR A 82 -1.66 -8.17 3.15
CA TYR A 82 -0.30 -8.49 2.73
C TYR A 82 0.71 -7.68 3.54
N ALA A 83 1.95 -8.12 3.59
CA ALA A 83 3.04 -7.31 4.11
C ALA A 83 3.40 -6.17 3.15
N VAL A 84 4.03 -5.11 3.69
CA VAL A 84 4.57 -4.02 2.85
C VAL A 84 5.60 -4.55 1.85
N ALA A 85 6.30 -5.63 2.19
CA ALA A 85 7.25 -6.29 1.30
C ALA A 85 6.61 -6.90 0.03
N ASN A 86 5.28 -7.07 -0.01
CA ASN A 86 4.57 -7.53 -1.22
C ASN A 86 4.31 -6.41 -2.24
N LEU A 87 4.43 -5.13 -1.85
CA LEU A 87 4.26 -4.03 -2.79
C LEU A 87 5.32 -4.10 -3.88
N GLU A 88 4.88 -3.97 -5.12
CA GLU A 88 5.76 -3.97 -6.28
C GLU A 88 5.98 -2.54 -6.80
N PRO A 89 7.18 -2.23 -7.32
CA PRO A 89 7.36 -1.01 -8.09
C PRO A 89 6.36 -0.97 -9.26
N GLY A 90 5.60 0.11 -9.36
CA GLY A 90 4.52 0.23 -10.33
C GLY A 90 3.12 -0.01 -9.77
N ASP A 91 2.96 -0.55 -8.57
CA ASP A 91 1.64 -0.64 -7.94
C ASP A 91 1.04 0.75 -7.72
N TYR A 92 -0.21 0.94 -8.13
CA TYR A 92 -0.96 2.16 -7.86
C TYR A 92 -1.74 2.03 -6.57
N VAL A 93 -1.43 2.88 -5.61
CA VAL A 93 -1.90 2.72 -4.23
C VAL A 93 -2.52 3.99 -3.67
N THR A 94 -3.36 3.82 -2.66
CA THR A 94 -3.75 4.86 -1.72
C THR A 94 -3.13 4.55 -0.36
N MET A 95 -2.43 5.49 0.22
CA MET A 95 -1.84 5.39 1.56
C MET A 95 -2.56 6.37 2.49
N ARG A 96 -3.06 5.88 3.61
CA ARG A 96 -3.52 6.74 4.69
C ARG A 96 -2.29 7.31 5.40
N ALA A 97 -1.90 8.52 5.01
CA ALA A 97 -0.66 9.13 5.46
C ALA A 97 -0.90 10.18 6.54
N GLN A 98 -0.07 10.13 7.56
CA GLN A 98 0.01 11.11 8.62
C GLN A 98 1.34 11.83 8.54
N GLN A 99 1.37 13.12 8.79
CA GLN A 99 2.60 13.88 8.85
C GLN A 99 2.95 14.17 10.31
N ASP A 100 4.18 13.80 10.72
CA ASP A 100 4.67 14.13 12.04
C ASP A 100 5.08 15.61 12.14
N ARG A 101 5.49 16.05 13.35
CA ARG A 101 5.90 17.44 13.60
C ARG A 101 7.15 17.86 12.82
N ASP A 102 7.95 16.89 12.40
CA ASP A 102 9.17 17.11 11.61
C ASP A 102 8.87 17.07 10.09
N GLY A 103 7.61 16.96 9.70
CA GLY A 103 7.20 16.91 8.30
C GLY A 103 7.39 15.56 7.61
N ARG A 104 7.71 14.49 8.37
CA ARG A 104 7.87 13.13 7.82
C ARG A 104 6.51 12.44 7.73
N TYR A 105 6.28 11.72 6.65
CA TYR A 105 5.05 10.94 6.46
C TYR A 105 5.20 9.54 7.05
N PHE A 106 4.11 9.06 7.65
CA PHE A 106 3.93 7.72 8.15
C PHE A 106 2.59 7.18 7.68
N THR A 107 2.52 5.87 7.38
CA THR A 107 1.27 5.19 7.02
C THR A 107 1.09 3.92 7.85
N ASP A 108 -0.15 3.62 8.21
CA ASP A 108 -0.57 2.38 8.87
C ASP A 108 -1.42 1.48 7.95
N LEU A 109 -1.94 2.07 6.85
CA LEU A 109 -2.77 1.36 5.89
C LEU A 109 -2.47 1.80 4.47
N ILE A 110 -2.21 0.82 3.62
CA ILE A 110 -1.98 0.99 2.19
C ILE A 110 -3.03 0.15 1.47
N THR A 111 -3.75 0.74 0.53
CA THR A 111 -4.69 0.03 -0.32
C THR A 111 -4.17 0.01 -1.74
N VAL A 112 -3.88 -1.17 -2.27
CA VAL A 112 -3.53 -1.34 -3.69
C VAL A 112 -4.81 -1.19 -4.50
N LYS A 113 -4.85 -0.19 -5.36
CA LYS A 113 -5.96 0.08 -6.28
C LYS A 113 -5.82 -0.70 -7.57
N GLU A 114 -4.60 -0.79 -8.04
CA GLU A 114 -4.24 -1.49 -9.26
C GLU A 114 -2.82 -2.05 -9.13
N SER A 115 -2.70 -3.35 -9.28
CA SER A 115 -1.41 -4.01 -9.25
C SER A 115 -0.72 -3.93 -10.62
N VAL A 116 0.60 -3.78 -10.60
CA VAL A 116 1.40 -3.85 -11.81
C VAL A 116 1.22 -5.19 -12.55
N GLN A 117 0.96 -6.27 -11.83
CA GLN A 117 0.67 -7.59 -12.41
C GLN A 117 -0.63 -7.59 -13.24
N GLU A 118 -1.66 -6.82 -12.86
CA GLU A 118 -2.91 -6.70 -13.62
C GLU A 118 -2.74 -5.86 -14.88
N ARG A 119 -1.84 -4.87 -14.87
CA ARG A 119 -1.56 -4.01 -16.03
C ARG A 119 -0.74 -4.69 -17.11
N GLY A 120 -0.47 -6.00 -17.00
CA GLY A 120 0.27 -6.75 -18.02
C GLY A 120 1.76 -6.93 -17.73
N GLY A 121 2.10 -6.97 -16.44
CA GLY A 121 3.48 -7.18 -16.01
C GLY A 121 4.35 -5.92 -16.14
N TYR A 122 5.56 -6.01 -15.68
CA TYR A 122 6.61 -4.98 -15.72
C TYR A 122 6.85 -4.40 -17.13
N GLY A 123 5.90 -3.58 -17.62
CA GLY A 123 5.89 -2.93 -18.92
C GLY A 123 5.85 -1.41 -18.80
N GLY A 124 6.36 -0.84 -17.74
CA GLY A 124 6.58 0.60 -17.59
C GLY A 124 7.71 1.04 -18.52
N ASN A 125 7.35 1.48 -19.73
CA ASN A 125 8.05 2.43 -20.59
C ASN A 125 9.59 2.44 -20.55
N SER A 126 10.20 1.26 -20.73
CA SER A 126 11.58 1.16 -21.20
C SER A 126 11.50 0.86 -22.69
N SER A 127 11.57 1.90 -23.51
CA SER A 127 11.84 1.76 -24.93
C SER A 127 13.18 1.02 -25.11
N GLY A 128 13.12 -0.26 -25.34
CA GLY A 128 14.32 -1.03 -25.63
C GLY A 128 14.18 -2.51 -25.38
N SER A 129 13.93 -3.25 -26.44
CA SER A 129 14.18 -4.67 -26.60
C SER A 129 13.35 -5.62 -25.70
N GLY A 130 12.49 -6.41 -26.32
CA GLY A 130 11.74 -7.50 -25.68
C GLY A 130 12.64 -8.48 -24.94
N SER A 131 12.99 -8.16 -23.71
CA SER A 131 13.56 -9.12 -22.78
C SER A 131 12.42 -9.99 -22.27
N VAL A 132 12.37 -11.23 -22.70
CA VAL A 132 11.69 -12.29 -21.95
C VAL A 132 12.18 -12.16 -20.51
N GLU A 133 11.31 -11.77 -19.61
CA GLU A 133 11.63 -11.56 -18.20
C GLU A 133 12.13 -12.90 -17.64
N ARG A 134 13.48 -12.99 -17.50
CA ARG A 134 14.13 -14.22 -17.10
C ARG A 134 13.95 -14.38 -15.60
N LEU A 135 13.24 -15.43 -15.19
CA LEU A 135 13.18 -15.80 -13.78
C LEU A 135 14.60 -16.05 -13.24
N GLU A 136 14.87 -15.49 -12.09
CA GLU A 136 16.11 -15.67 -11.36
C GLU A 136 15.96 -16.78 -10.33
N LYS A 137 17.08 -17.42 -10.00
CA LYS A 137 17.12 -18.45 -8.97
C LYS A 137 17.65 -17.87 -7.67
N LEU A 138 16.92 -18.11 -6.61
CA LEU A 138 17.30 -17.77 -5.26
C LEU A 138 17.32 -19.05 -4.41
N GLU A 139 18.41 -19.24 -3.68
CA GLU A 139 18.52 -20.37 -2.76
C GLU A 139 19.20 -19.93 -1.46
N GLY A 140 18.78 -20.54 -0.37
CA GLY A 140 19.30 -20.18 0.94
C GLY A 140 18.57 -20.90 2.08
N ARG A 141 18.91 -20.50 3.28
CA ARG A 141 18.33 -21.00 4.52
C ARG A 141 17.27 -20.03 5.02
N VAL A 142 16.11 -20.56 5.39
CA VAL A 142 15.01 -19.80 5.99
C VAL A 142 15.44 -19.31 7.37
N GLU A 143 15.36 -18.01 7.62
CA GLU A 143 15.62 -17.38 8.90
C GLU A 143 14.32 -17.07 9.65
N PHE A 144 13.27 -16.68 8.90
CA PHE A 144 11.97 -16.33 9.47
C PHE A 144 10.86 -16.60 8.46
N VAL A 145 9.67 -16.98 8.95
CA VAL A 145 8.46 -17.18 8.13
C VAL A 145 7.30 -16.40 8.73
N ASP A 146 6.74 -15.48 7.95
CA ASP A 146 5.47 -14.81 8.25
C ASP A 146 4.35 -15.40 7.37
N SER A 147 3.75 -16.47 7.85
CA SER A 147 2.66 -17.14 7.14
C SER A 147 1.39 -16.30 7.03
N ARG A 148 1.22 -15.29 7.91
CA ARG A 148 0.06 -14.40 7.88
C ARG A 148 0.09 -13.50 6.65
N HIS A 149 1.25 -12.96 6.34
CA HIS A 149 1.43 -12.02 5.25
C HIS A 149 2.07 -12.65 4.00
N GLY A 150 2.35 -13.96 4.03
CA GLY A 150 2.93 -14.67 2.89
C GLY A 150 4.34 -14.24 2.55
N THR A 151 5.15 -13.96 3.57
CA THR A 151 6.56 -13.57 3.40
C THR A 151 7.48 -14.49 4.18
N LEU A 152 8.73 -14.56 3.75
CA LEU A 152 9.80 -15.22 4.49
C LEU A 152 11.12 -14.46 4.32
N GLU A 153 12.00 -14.59 5.30
CA GLU A 153 13.36 -14.09 5.21
C GLU A 153 14.29 -15.28 5.00
N ILE A 154 15.17 -15.17 4.02
CA ILE A 154 16.19 -16.17 3.77
C ILE A 154 17.58 -15.56 3.79
N ARG A 155 18.55 -16.36 4.23
CA ARG A 155 19.97 -16.04 4.11
C ARG A 155 20.53 -16.80 2.91
N ASP A 156 20.92 -16.05 1.89
CA ASP A 156 21.46 -16.61 0.65
C ASP A 156 22.89 -17.16 0.85
N ARG A 157 23.45 -17.77 -0.19
CA ARG A 157 24.83 -18.31 -0.19
C ARG A 157 25.91 -17.26 0.07
N ASN A 158 25.60 -15.98 -0.21
CA ASN A 158 26.51 -14.86 0.02
C ASN A 158 26.30 -14.22 1.40
N ASN A 159 25.58 -14.91 2.31
CA ASN A 159 25.24 -14.41 3.64
C ASN A 159 24.38 -13.14 3.61
N ARG A 160 23.68 -12.87 2.51
CA ARG A 160 22.78 -11.74 2.36
C ARG A 160 21.38 -12.13 2.81
N LEU A 161 20.75 -11.28 3.61
CA LEU A 161 19.35 -11.44 3.99
C LEU A 161 18.46 -10.94 2.84
N VAL A 162 17.56 -11.77 2.36
CA VAL A 162 16.59 -11.48 1.30
C VAL A 162 15.19 -11.72 1.84
N ILE A 163 14.31 -10.74 1.69
CA ILE A 163 12.89 -10.88 1.99
C ILE A 163 12.22 -11.41 0.74
N VAL A 164 11.57 -12.55 0.89
CA VAL A 164 10.80 -13.20 -0.17
C VAL A 164 9.33 -12.98 0.09
N SER A 165 8.61 -12.49 -0.91
CA SER A 165 7.16 -12.28 -0.88
C SER A 165 6.46 -13.11 -1.95
N LEU A 166 5.20 -13.47 -1.70
CA LEU A 166 4.34 -14.09 -2.71
C LEU A 166 3.80 -13.02 -3.64
N ALA A 167 3.75 -13.33 -4.93
CA ALA A 167 2.97 -12.53 -5.88
C ALA A 167 1.48 -12.49 -5.46
N TYR A 168 0.77 -11.40 -5.75
CA TYR A 168 -0.65 -11.28 -5.41
C TYR A 168 -1.52 -12.37 -6.06
N ASN A 169 -1.10 -12.89 -7.21
CA ASN A 169 -1.76 -13.95 -7.97
C ASN A 169 -1.14 -15.33 -7.72
N ALA A 170 -0.26 -15.49 -6.71
CA ALA A 170 0.39 -16.75 -6.41
C ALA A 170 -0.64 -17.89 -6.24
N SER A 171 -0.31 -19.06 -6.80
CA SER A 171 -1.17 -20.22 -6.70
C SER A 171 -1.29 -20.71 -5.24
N ARG A 172 -2.41 -21.32 -4.92
CA ARG A 172 -2.62 -21.92 -3.59
C ARG A 172 -1.52 -22.93 -3.23
N ALA A 173 -1.05 -23.68 -4.21
CA ALA A 173 0.01 -24.68 -3.98
C ALA A 173 1.32 -24.02 -3.49
N ILE A 174 1.68 -22.86 -4.04
CA ILE A 174 2.87 -22.09 -3.62
C ILE A 174 2.66 -21.53 -2.21
N SER A 175 1.50 -20.92 -1.94
CA SER A 175 1.15 -20.42 -0.62
C SER A 175 1.17 -21.54 0.44
N ASP A 176 0.58 -22.70 0.13
CA ASP A 176 0.55 -23.85 1.04
C ASP A 176 1.97 -24.40 1.29
N ARG A 177 2.86 -24.36 0.28
CA ARG A 177 4.25 -24.78 0.45
C ARG A 177 5.02 -23.78 1.32
N LEU A 178 4.84 -22.48 1.10
CA LEU A 178 5.44 -21.44 1.94
C LEU A 178 5.02 -21.61 3.41
N ASN A 179 3.73 -21.82 3.67
CA ASN A 179 3.19 -21.97 5.02
C ASN A 179 3.69 -23.20 5.78
N ARG A 180 4.27 -24.18 5.07
CA ARG A 180 4.87 -25.39 5.68
C ARG A 180 6.35 -25.23 5.99
N LEU A 181 7.00 -24.17 5.48
CA LEU A 181 8.41 -23.91 5.75
C LEU A 181 8.61 -23.54 7.21
N ARG A 182 9.79 -23.86 7.71
CA ARG A 182 10.23 -23.55 9.07
C ARG A 182 11.60 -22.89 9.03
N GLU A 183 11.91 -22.17 10.07
CA GLU A 183 13.25 -21.67 10.31
C GLU A 183 14.28 -22.82 10.23
N GLY A 184 15.38 -22.60 9.52
CA GLY A 184 16.43 -23.56 9.27
C GLY A 184 16.26 -24.37 7.98
N ASP A 185 15.08 -24.42 7.36
CA ASP A 185 14.88 -25.12 6.09
C ASP A 185 15.77 -24.52 5.00
N TYR A 186 16.26 -25.39 4.11
CA TYR A 186 16.96 -24.95 2.90
C TYR A 186 15.99 -24.96 1.72
N VAL A 187 15.90 -23.82 1.03
CA VAL A 187 14.94 -23.64 -0.07
C VAL A 187 15.65 -23.25 -1.36
N ARG A 188 15.05 -23.66 -2.48
CA ARG A 188 15.38 -23.21 -3.82
C ARG A 188 14.13 -22.68 -4.48
N MET A 189 14.23 -21.50 -5.06
CA MET A 189 13.10 -20.77 -5.60
C MET A 189 13.46 -20.13 -6.93
N GLU A 190 12.43 -19.95 -7.75
CA GLU A 190 12.49 -19.15 -8.98
C GLU A 190 11.52 -17.98 -8.84
N GLY A 191 11.92 -16.80 -9.35
CA GLY A 191 11.14 -15.58 -9.24
C GLY A 191 11.91 -14.37 -9.73
N ARG A 192 11.60 -13.22 -9.20
CA ARG A 192 12.17 -11.93 -9.62
C ARG A 192 12.70 -11.13 -8.44
N PHE A 193 13.84 -10.48 -8.60
CA PHE A 193 14.25 -9.46 -7.65
C PHE A 193 13.49 -8.16 -7.91
N LEU A 194 12.71 -7.71 -6.93
CA LEU A 194 12.03 -6.41 -6.96
C LEU A 194 13.03 -5.27 -6.70
N ASN A 195 14.03 -5.55 -5.87
CA ASN A 195 15.21 -4.72 -5.63
C ASN A 195 16.34 -5.59 -5.06
N ARG A 196 17.39 -4.98 -4.47
CA ARG A 196 18.57 -5.69 -4.00
C ARG A 196 18.28 -6.80 -2.98
N ASP A 197 17.31 -6.60 -2.10
CA ASP A 197 17.02 -7.46 -0.94
C ASP A 197 15.56 -7.94 -0.85
N ARG A 198 14.76 -7.70 -1.90
CA ARG A 198 13.39 -8.20 -2.03
C ARG A 198 13.27 -9.08 -3.26
N PHE A 199 12.67 -10.24 -3.08
CA PHE A 199 12.47 -11.24 -4.13
C PHE A 199 11.00 -11.67 -4.16
N GLU A 200 10.38 -11.60 -5.32
CA GLU A 200 9.04 -12.11 -5.54
C GLU A 200 9.10 -13.56 -6.00
N LEU A 201 8.45 -14.42 -5.24
CA LEU A 201 8.45 -15.87 -5.49
C LEU A 201 7.40 -16.25 -6.54
N GLU A 202 7.85 -16.84 -7.61
CA GLU A 202 7.00 -17.41 -8.66
C GLU A 202 6.83 -18.93 -8.47
N ASN A 203 7.90 -19.63 -8.09
CA ASN A 203 7.85 -21.08 -7.91
C ASN A 203 8.94 -21.59 -6.96
N PHE A 204 8.70 -22.75 -6.38
CA PHE A 204 9.73 -23.55 -5.68
C PHE A 204 10.30 -24.60 -6.63
N VAL A 205 11.62 -24.78 -6.59
CA VAL A 205 12.37 -25.74 -7.42
C VAL A 205 12.65 -27.04 -6.63
#